data_7aa408feaa1359b1e12a0565da4f8af1
#
_entry.id   7aa408feaa1359b1e12a0565da4f8af1
#
_cell.length_a   1.000
_cell.length_b   1.000
_cell.length_c   1.000
_cell.angle_alpha   90.00
_cell.angle_beta   90.00
_cell.angle_gamma   90.00
#
_symmetry.space_group_name_H-M   'P 1'
#
loop_
_entity.id
_entity.type
_entity.pdbx_description
1 polymer ?
#
loop_
_entity_poly.entity_id
_entity_poly.type
_entity_poly.pdbx_seq_one_letter_code
_entity_poly.pdbx_strand_id
1 'polypeptide(L)'
;MSTTRPSAADDRGPGTGGSAGAPEAESREAEFTRRLRLTGESGIVPRARDFTRQALHDWGWLPAATDDRRAAAEDVLLVVSELVTNACLHAGGPEELLLRRSPKSLRLEVVDGGGGEPAPRTPHRAGRPGGHGMFIVQRLCLDWGVIRSGDQPGKTVWAELAAPS
;
A
#
# COMPACT_ATOMS: atom_id res chain seq x y z
N MET A 1 66.95 39.73 5.93
CA MET A 1 66.35 39.06 7.08
C MET A 1 64.90 38.88 6.83
N SER A 2 64.52 37.74 6.35
CA SER A 2 63.15 37.41 6.02
C SER A 2 62.55 36.58 7.12
N THR A 3 61.52 37.08 7.74
CA THR A 3 60.73 36.31 8.66
C THR A 3 59.57 35.75 7.91
N THR A 4 59.60 34.49 7.67
CA THR A 4 58.49 33.77 7.05
C THR A 4 57.51 33.43 8.15
N ARG A 5 56.31 33.95 8.06
CA ARG A 5 55.20 33.51 8.91
C ARG A 5 54.62 32.20 8.36
N PRO A 6 54.45 31.19 9.16
CA PRO A 6 53.65 30.06 8.75
C PRO A 6 52.19 30.48 8.66
N SER A 7 51.59 30.20 7.55
CA SER A 7 50.16 30.33 7.36
C SER A 7 49.44 29.34 8.26
N ALA A 8 48.59 29.84 9.09
CA ALA A 8 47.68 28.98 9.85
C ALA A 8 46.74 28.30 8.86
N ALA A 9 46.81 27.02 8.83
CA ALA A 9 45.83 26.23 8.11
C ALA A 9 44.49 26.40 8.82
N ASP A 10 43.58 26.96 8.13
CA ASP A 10 42.17 27.01 8.57
C ASP A 10 41.61 25.60 8.46
N ASP A 11 41.64 24.88 9.56
CA ASP A 11 40.99 23.60 9.70
C ASP A 11 39.48 23.83 9.91
N ARG A 12 38.79 24.07 8.81
CA ARG A 12 37.36 23.92 8.82
C ARG A 12 37.04 22.44 8.62
N GLY A 13 36.85 21.77 9.71
CA GLY A 13 36.33 20.45 9.71
C GLY A 13 34.98 20.40 8.91
N PRO A 14 34.73 19.32 8.21
CA PRO A 14 33.47 19.18 7.48
C PRO A 14 32.35 19.35 8.47
N GLY A 15 31.50 20.34 8.24
CA GLY A 15 30.26 20.49 8.95
C GLY A 15 29.52 19.19 8.82
N THR A 16 29.29 18.55 9.92
CA THR A 16 28.38 17.42 9.99
C THR A 16 27.00 17.95 9.61
N GLY A 17 26.67 17.81 8.36
CA GLY A 17 25.33 17.98 7.90
C GLY A 17 24.49 16.93 8.60
N GLY A 18 23.96 17.30 9.75
CA GLY A 18 23.08 16.43 10.50
C GLY A 18 21.89 16.09 9.64
N SER A 19 21.69 14.83 9.42
CA SER A 19 20.47 14.28 8.85
C SER A 19 19.33 14.42 9.86
N ALA A 20 18.96 15.66 10.19
CA ALA A 20 17.88 15.92 11.14
C ALA A 20 16.49 15.70 10.57
N GLY A 21 16.39 15.38 9.28
CA GLY A 21 15.10 15.18 8.61
C GLY A 21 14.60 13.74 8.54
N ALA A 22 15.46 12.73 8.72
CA ALA A 22 15.08 11.34 8.55
C ALA A 22 14.03 10.82 9.56
N PRO A 23 14.16 11.08 10.89
CA PRO A 23 13.17 10.59 11.85
C PRO A 23 11.78 11.21 11.67
N GLU A 24 11.69 12.47 11.29
CA GLU A 24 10.42 13.15 11.06
C GLU A 24 9.75 12.64 9.77
N ALA A 25 10.52 12.40 8.73
CA ALA A 25 10.01 11.84 7.48
C ALA A 25 9.49 10.41 7.67
N GLU A 26 10.23 9.57 8.38
CA GLU A 26 9.81 8.22 8.74
C GLU A 26 8.54 8.21 9.60
N SER A 27 8.44 9.12 10.57
CA SER A 27 7.26 9.27 11.41
C SER A 27 6.04 9.69 10.60
N ARG A 28 6.19 10.61 9.65
CA ARG A 28 5.11 11.02 8.74
C ARG A 28 4.69 9.90 7.81
N GLU A 29 5.65 9.18 7.26
CA GLU A 29 5.34 8.00 6.43
C GLU A 29 4.58 6.95 7.23
N ALA A 30 4.98 6.67 8.45
CA ALA A 30 4.29 5.75 9.35
C ALA A 30 2.87 6.21 9.70
N GLU A 31 2.64 7.52 9.79
CA GLU A 31 1.30 8.07 10.03
C GLU A 31 0.33 7.79 8.88
N PHE A 32 0.83 7.80 7.65
CA PHE A 32 0.02 7.64 6.44
C PHE A 32 0.10 6.26 5.81
N THR A 33 0.93 5.38 6.33
CA THR A 33 1.15 4.03 5.81
C THR A 33 0.88 2.99 6.88
N ARG A 34 0.19 1.91 6.51
CA ARG A 34 -0.05 0.74 7.37
C ARG A 34 0.33 -0.52 6.61
N ARG A 35 0.99 -1.45 7.29
CA ARG A 35 1.45 -2.71 6.72
C ARG A 35 0.93 -3.89 7.52
N LEU A 36 0.46 -4.91 6.82
CA LEU A 36 0.03 -6.17 7.40
C LEU A 36 0.72 -7.33 6.70
N ARG A 37 1.45 -8.12 7.46
CA ARG A 37 2.04 -9.36 6.95
C ARG A 37 0.98 -10.44 6.86
N LEU A 38 0.90 -11.10 5.72
CA LEU A 38 -0.08 -12.15 5.44
C LEU A 38 0.54 -13.54 5.24
N THR A 39 1.87 -13.62 5.16
CA THR A 39 2.59 -14.88 4.92
C THR A 39 2.33 -15.89 6.04
N GLY A 40 1.92 -17.10 5.65
CA GLY A 40 1.72 -18.20 6.59
C GLY A 40 0.49 -18.10 7.47
N GLU A 41 -0.37 -17.14 7.25
CA GLU A 41 -1.57 -16.92 8.05
C GLU A 41 -2.78 -17.66 7.46
N SER A 42 -3.68 -18.08 8.35
CA SER A 42 -5.02 -18.57 7.97
C SER A 42 -6.04 -17.45 8.09
N GLY A 43 -7.18 -17.57 7.39
CA GLY A 43 -8.21 -16.54 7.42
C GLY A 43 -7.73 -15.19 6.89
N ILE A 44 -6.98 -15.22 5.81
CA ILE A 44 -6.29 -14.06 5.25
C ILE A 44 -7.25 -12.93 4.87
N VAL A 45 -8.34 -13.23 4.19
CA VAL A 45 -9.29 -12.21 3.72
C VAL A 45 -9.98 -11.50 4.88
N PRO A 46 -10.58 -12.20 5.86
CA PRO A 46 -11.13 -11.55 7.04
C PRO A 46 -10.10 -10.72 7.82
N ARG A 47 -8.88 -11.21 7.94
CA ARG A 47 -7.78 -10.52 8.62
C ARG A 47 -7.41 -9.22 7.88
N ALA A 48 -7.32 -9.27 6.57
CA ALA A 48 -7.04 -8.09 5.75
C ALA A 48 -8.18 -7.05 5.85
N ARG A 49 -9.42 -7.49 5.87
CA ARG A 49 -10.59 -6.62 6.06
C ARG A 49 -10.58 -5.94 7.42
N ASP A 50 -10.34 -6.68 8.49
CA ASP A 50 -10.29 -6.13 9.85
C ASP A 50 -9.17 -5.12 10.00
N PHE A 51 -8.01 -5.43 9.47
CA PHE A 51 -6.88 -4.51 9.44
C PHE A 51 -7.21 -3.21 8.70
N THR A 52 -7.82 -3.33 7.54
CA THR A 52 -8.23 -2.17 6.73
C THR A 52 -9.29 -1.35 7.46
N ARG A 53 -10.28 -2.00 8.07
CA ARG A 53 -11.32 -1.31 8.86
C ARG A 53 -10.70 -0.52 10.00
N GLN A 54 -9.72 -1.07 10.69
CA GLN A 54 -9.02 -0.38 11.75
C GLN A 54 -8.26 0.85 11.24
N ALA A 55 -7.58 0.74 10.10
CA ALA A 55 -6.92 1.88 9.47
C ALA A 55 -7.91 2.99 9.09
N LEU A 56 -9.06 2.62 8.54
CA LEU A 56 -10.12 3.58 8.20
C LEU A 56 -10.69 4.29 9.43
N HIS A 57 -10.78 3.61 10.57
CA HIS A 57 -11.11 4.24 11.85
C HIS A 57 -10.03 5.23 12.28
N ASP A 58 -8.78 4.83 12.24
CA ASP A 58 -7.66 5.67 12.63
C ASP A 58 -7.56 6.93 11.77
N TRP A 59 -7.94 6.83 10.51
CA TRP A 59 -7.90 7.96 9.57
C TRP A 59 -9.21 8.77 9.50
N GLY A 60 -10.19 8.43 10.31
CA GLY A 60 -11.44 9.18 10.41
C GLY A 60 -12.46 8.91 9.30
N TRP A 61 -12.26 7.87 8.49
CA TRP A 61 -13.26 7.46 7.50
C TRP A 61 -14.42 6.72 8.15
N LEU A 62 -14.16 6.06 9.25
CA LEU A 62 -15.13 5.33 10.06
C LEU A 62 -15.05 5.82 11.51
N PRO A 63 -16.16 5.80 12.27
CA PRO A 63 -17.52 5.60 11.78
C PRO A 63 -17.93 6.69 10.78
N ALA A 64 -18.67 6.27 9.74
CA ALA A 64 -19.00 7.16 8.63
C ALA A 64 -20.06 8.20 9.05
N ALA A 65 -19.69 9.47 8.97
CA ALA A 65 -20.59 10.57 9.30
C ALA A 65 -21.58 10.91 8.19
N THR A 66 -21.29 10.47 6.96
CA THR A 66 -22.10 10.72 5.77
C THR A 66 -22.24 9.45 4.93
N ASP A 67 -23.21 9.43 4.04
CA ASP A 67 -23.37 8.32 3.09
C ASP A 67 -22.20 8.21 2.14
N ASP A 68 -21.60 9.33 1.72
CA ASP A 68 -20.40 9.34 0.88
C ASP A 68 -19.21 8.67 1.59
N ARG A 69 -19.01 8.95 2.87
CA ARG A 69 -17.94 8.32 3.65
C ARG A 69 -18.19 6.83 3.85
N ARG A 70 -19.45 6.45 4.04
CA ARG A 70 -19.82 5.04 4.15
C ARG A 70 -19.55 4.30 2.86
N ALA A 71 -19.98 4.85 1.73
CA ALA A 71 -19.75 4.26 0.41
C ALA A 71 -18.26 4.13 0.11
N ALA A 72 -17.47 5.17 0.40
CA ALA A 72 -16.02 5.14 0.20
C ALA A 72 -15.34 4.04 1.05
N ALA A 73 -15.73 3.90 2.30
CA ALA A 73 -15.20 2.85 3.18
C ALA A 73 -15.59 1.44 2.71
N GLU A 74 -16.82 1.26 2.29
CA GLU A 74 -17.30 -0.01 1.75
C GLU A 74 -16.56 -0.39 0.46
N ASP A 75 -16.31 0.56 -0.42
CA ASP A 75 -15.55 0.36 -1.65
C ASP A 75 -14.11 -0.09 -1.34
N VAL A 76 -13.45 0.54 -0.39
CA VAL A 76 -12.10 0.15 0.06
C VAL A 76 -12.10 -1.29 0.56
N LEU A 77 -13.02 -1.64 1.44
CA LEU A 77 -13.11 -3.00 2.00
C LEU A 77 -13.38 -4.04 0.92
N LEU A 78 -14.21 -3.70 -0.06
CA LEU A 78 -14.50 -4.59 -1.18
C LEU A 78 -13.27 -4.78 -2.06
N VAL A 79 -12.58 -3.72 -2.42
CA VAL A 79 -11.35 -3.80 -3.24
C VAL A 79 -10.26 -4.58 -2.52
N VAL A 80 -10.04 -4.34 -1.23
CA VAL A 80 -9.08 -5.14 -0.43
C VAL A 80 -9.44 -6.62 -0.48
N SER A 81 -10.70 -6.96 -0.28
CA SER A 81 -11.17 -8.34 -0.33
C SER A 81 -10.88 -8.98 -1.68
N GLU A 82 -11.14 -8.28 -2.77
CA GLU A 82 -10.95 -8.79 -4.12
C GLU A 82 -9.47 -8.95 -4.47
N LEU A 83 -8.62 -7.99 -4.12
CA LEU A 83 -7.18 -8.08 -4.37
C LEU A 83 -6.53 -9.20 -3.56
N VAL A 84 -6.89 -9.33 -2.30
CA VAL A 84 -6.35 -10.40 -1.43
C VAL A 84 -6.85 -11.77 -1.87
N THR A 85 -8.13 -11.90 -2.21
CA THR A 85 -8.70 -13.14 -2.76
C THR A 85 -7.98 -13.54 -4.03
N ASN A 86 -7.77 -12.58 -4.93
CA ASN A 86 -7.05 -12.81 -6.19
C ASN A 86 -5.62 -13.32 -5.92
N ALA A 87 -4.91 -12.72 -4.99
CA ALA A 87 -3.57 -13.15 -4.60
C ALA A 87 -3.55 -14.56 -4.01
N CYS A 88 -4.59 -14.94 -3.24
CA CYS A 88 -4.73 -16.30 -2.68
C CYS A 88 -4.90 -17.36 -3.77
N LEU A 89 -5.38 -16.99 -4.95
CA LEU A 89 -5.59 -17.90 -6.08
C LEU A 89 -4.33 -18.13 -6.90
N HIS A 90 -3.28 -17.37 -6.67
CA HIS A 90 -2.00 -17.49 -7.37
C HIS A 90 -0.99 -18.26 -6.51
N ALA A 91 -0.01 -18.86 -7.20
CA ALA A 91 1.05 -19.61 -6.54
C ALA A 91 1.82 -18.70 -5.57
N GLY A 92 2.04 -19.18 -4.36
CA GLY A 92 2.71 -18.42 -3.31
C GLY A 92 1.80 -17.60 -2.40
N GLY A 93 0.61 -17.22 -2.85
CA GLY A 93 -0.35 -16.43 -2.08
C GLY A 93 0.14 -15.03 -1.71
N PRO A 94 -0.67 -14.25 -0.99
CA PRO A 94 -0.30 -12.90 -0.60
C PRO A 94 0.72 -12.93 0.56
N GLU A 95 1.69 -12.04 0.49
CA GLU A 95 2.72 -11.88 1.52
C GLU A 95 2.45 -10.68 2.42
N GLU A 96 1.97 -9.58 1.84
CA GLU A 96 1.80 -8.33 2.57
C GLU A 96 0.67 -7.49 1.95
N LEU A 97 -0.06 -6.81 2.82
CA LEU A 97 -1.00 -5.75 2.46
C LEU A 97 -0.45 -4.42 2.92
N LEU A 98 -0.41 -3.45 2.04
CA LEU A 98 0.02 -2.09 2.31
C LEU A 98 -1.11 -1.13 2.03
N LEU A 99 -1.39 -0.24 2.98
CA LEU A 99 -2.34 0.85 2.83
C LEU A 99 -1.60 2.17 2.94
N ARG A 100 -1.78 3.05 1.97
CA ARG A 100 -1.15 4.37 1.97
C ARG A 100 -2.19 5.45 1.73
N ARG A 101 -2.38 6.28 2.73
CA ARG A 101 -3.31 7.40 2.69
C ARG A 101 -2.65 8.65 2.11
N SER A 102 -3.39 9.37 1.28
CA SER A 102 -3.08 10.73 0.88
C SER A 102 -4.30 11.63 1.06
N PRO A 103 -4.19 12.97 0.94
CA PRO A 103 -5.36 13.85 1.13
C PRO A 103 -6.51 13.58 0.16
N LYS A 104 -6.23 13.09 -1.03
CA LYS A 104 -7.22 12.89 -2.10
C LYS A 104 -7.53 11.44 -2.40
N SER A 105 -6.72 10.49 -1.92
CA SER A 105 -6.85 9.09 -2.29
C SER A 105 -6.32 8.14 -1.22
N LEU A 106 -6.69 6.89 -1.37
CA LEU A 106 -6.11 5.77 -0.64
C LEU A 106 -5.55 4.78 -1.64
N ARG A 107 -4.29 4.43 -1.49
CA ARG A 107 -3.63 3.42 -2.30
C ARG A 107 -3.52 2.12 -1.52
N LEU A 108 -3.90 1.03 -2.16
CA LEU A 108 -3.82 -0.33 -1.64
C LEU A 108 -2.77 -1.09 -2.45
N GLU A 109 -1.94 -1.86 -1.80
CA GLU A 109 -0.96 -2.71 -2.47
C GLU A 109 -0.99 -4.10 -1.83
N VAL A 110 -1.12 -5.13 -2.65
CA VAL A 110 -1.01 -6.52 -2.23
C VAL A 110 0.20 -7.12 -2.90
N VAL A 111 1.18 -7.50 -2.10
CA VAL A 111 2.41 -8.14 -2.55
C VAL A 111 2.22 -9.64 -2.51
N ASP A 112 2.49 -10.33 -3.60
CA ASP A 112 2.51 -11.79 -3.65
C ASP A 112 3.81 -12.34 -4.20
N GLY A 113 4.15 -13.58 -3.84
CA GLY A 113 5.35 -14.26 -4.30
C GLY A 113 5.16 -15.06 -5.59
N GLY A 114 3.96 -15.05 -6.18
CA GLY A 114 3.61 -15.87 -7.32
C GLY A 114 3.80 -15.19 -8.66
N GLY A 115 3.96 -15.99 -9.72
CA GLY A 115 4.23 -15.51 -11.08
C GLY A 115 3.02 -15.27 -11.97
N GLY A 116 1.79 -15.49 -11.53
CA GLY A 116 0.59 -15.30 -12.33
C GLY A 116 0.16 -13.85 -12.47
N GLU A 117 -0.55 -13.49 -13.51
CA GLU A 117 -1.14 -12.15 -13.66
C GLU A 117 -2.56 -12.12 -13.11
N PRO A 118 -2.96 -11.04 -12.40
CA PRO A 118 -4.35 -10.85 -12.06
C PRO A 118 -5.11 -10.54 -13.35
N ALA A 119 -6.12 -11.34 -13.63
CA ALA A 119 -6.97 -11.16 -14.78
C ALA A 119 -8.39 -11.59 -14.44
N PRO A 120 -9.40 -11.01 -15.10
CA PRO A 120 -10.75 -11.53 -14.99
C PRO A 120 -10.76 -12.99 -15.43
N ARG A 121 -11.40 -13.84 -14.65
CA ARG A 121 -11.54 -15.25 -15.01
C ARG A 121 -12.50 -15.41 -16.17
N THR A 122 -12.08 -16.09 -17.20
CA THR A 122 -12.92 -16.52 -18.31
C THR A 122 -12.93 -18.05 -18.38
N PRO A 123 -14.09 -18.69 -18.66
CA PRO A 123 -15.39 -18.06 -18.78
C PRO A 123 -15.97 -17.66 -17.40
N HIS A 124 -16.72 -16.57 -17.40
CA HIS A 124 -17.45 -16.18 -16.21
C HIS A 124 -18.56 -17.18 -15.93
N ARG A 125 -18.42 -17.90 -14.85
CA ARG A 125 -19.51 -18.72 -14.35
C ARG A 125 -20.22 -17.92 -13.25
N ALA A 126 -21.46 -17.55 -13.52
CA ALA A 126 -22.32 -16.91 -12.55
C ALA A 126 -22.36 -17.73 -11.26
N GLY A 127 -22.14 -17.05 -10.11
CA GLY A 127 -22.22 -17.66 -8.79
C GLY A 127 -20.89 -18.18 -8.21
N ARG A 128 -19.74 -18.02 -8.87
CA ARG A 128 -18.45 -18.36 -8.28
C ARG A 128 -17.81 -17.14 -7.62
N PRO A 129 -17.45 -17.20 -6.31
CA PRO A 129 -16.70 -16.13 -5.64
C PRO A 129 -15.37 -15.85 -6.38
N GLY A 130 -15.03 -14.58 -6.56
CA GLY A 130 -13.77 -14.15 -7.17
C GLY A 130 -13.76 -14.06 -8.69
N GLY A 131 -14.81 -14.50 -9.41
CA GLY A 131 -14.88 -14.39 -10.87
C GLY A 131 -15.02 -12.97 -11.39
N HIS A 132 -15.46 -12.05 -10.57
CA HIS A 132 -15.72 -10.65 -10.90
C HIS A 132 -14.77 -9.67 -10.23
N GLY A 133 -13.76 -10.15 -9.49
CA GLY A 133 -12.90 -9.33 -8.64
C GLY A 133 -12.24 -8.17 -9.37
N MET A 134 -11.61 -8.44 -10.51
CA MET A 134 -10.91 -7.39 -11.27
C MET A 134 -11.88 -6.41 -11.95
N PHE A 135 -13.07 -6.83 -12.31
CA PHE A 135 -14.11 -5.92 -12.81
C PHE A 135 -14.55 -4.94 -11.72
N ILE A 136 -14.71 -5.43 -10.50
CA ILE A 136 -15.07 -4.60 -9.35
C ILE A 136 -13.96 -3.57 -9.11
N VAL A 137 -12.70 -3.99 -9.11
CA VAL A 137 -11.54 -3.10 -8.97
C VAL A 137 -11.54 -2.02 -10.05
N GLN A 138 -11.75 -2.41 -11.31
CA GLN A 138 -11.80 -1.46 -12.44
C GLN A 138 -12.91 -0.42 -12.28
N ARG A 139 -14.05 -0.82 -11.73
CA ARG A 139 -15.21 0.07 -11.59
C ARG A 139 -15.11 1.02 -10.40
N LEU A 140 -14.51 0.58 -9.31
CA LEU A 140 -14.45 1.33 -8.06
C LEU A 140 -13.20 2.18 -7.91
N CYS A 141 -12.14 1.87 -8.64
CA CYS A 141 -10.85 2.52 -8.47
C CYS A 141 -10.62 3.64 -9.49
N LEU A 142 -9.92 4.67 -9.05
CA LEU A 142 -9.41 5.71 -9.94
C LEU A 142 -8.40 5.13 -10.92
N ASP A 143 -7.55 4.24 -10.43
CA ASP A 143 -6.54 3.55 -11.21
C ASP A 143 -6.13 2.26 -10.51
N TRP A 144 -5.52 1.34 -11.25
CA TRP A 144 -4.97 0.10 -10.72
C TRP A 144 -3.90 -0.45 -11.64
N GLY A 145 -3.04 -1.31 -11.14
CA GLY A 145 -2.00 -1.90 -11.96
C GLY A 145 -1.23 -3.00 -11.27
N VAL A 146 -0.21 -3.50 -11.97
CA VAL A 146 0.67 -4.56 -11.51
C VAL A 146 2.11 -4.07 -11.63
N ILE A 147 2.89 -4.23 -10.57
CA ILE A 147 4.32 -3.94 -10.56
C ILE A 147 5.06 -5.25 -10.38
N ARG A 148 6.02 -5.50 -11.26
CA ARG A 148 6.95 -6.63 -11.15
C ARG A 148 8.35 -6.10 -10.91
N SER A 149 9.08 -6.76 -10.02
CA SER A 149 10.45 -6.39 -9.67
C SER A 149 11.43 -7.25 -10.46
N GLY A 150 11.81 -6.81 -11.67
CA GLY A 150 12.87 -7.39 -12.46
C GLY A 150 12.91 -8.92 -12.48
N ASP A 151 14.04 -9.50 -12.03
CA ASP A 151 14.26 -10.95 -12.01
C ASP A 151 13.67 -11.66 -10.78
N GLN A 152 13.04 -10.93 -9.87
CA GLN A 152 12.47 -11.52 -8.67
C GLN A 152 11.09 -12.13 -8.95
N PRO A 153 10.81 -13.34 -8.44
CA PRO A 153 9.46 -13.87 -8.50
C PRO A 153 8.54 -13.01 -7.63
N GLY A 154 7.32 -12.86 -8.09
CA GLY A 154 6.33 -12.11 -7.36
C GLY A 154 5.98 -10.79 -8.02
N LYS A 155 4.89 -10.23 -7.53
CA LYS A 155 4.33 -8.98 -8.05
C LYS A 155 3.60 -8.23 -6.96
N THR A 156 3.40 -6.94 -7.20
CA THR A 156 2.52 -6.10 -6.39
C THR A 156 1.34 -5.67 -7.25
N VAL A 157 0.15 -6.02 -6.83
CA VAL A 157 -1.09 -5.51 -7.42
C VAL A 157 -1.53 -4.32 -6.59
N TRP A 158 -1.78 -3.20 -7.23
CA TRP A 158 -2.15 -1.97 -6.53
C TRP A 158 -3.45 -1.41 -7.08
N ALA A 159 -4.14 -0.67 -6.25
CA ALA A 159 -5.34 0.06 -6.61
C ALA A 159 -5.39 1.38 -5.85
N GLU A 160 -5.95 2.39 -6.46
CA GLU A 160 -6.10 3.71 -5.87
C GLU A 160 -7.57 4.13 -5.91
N LEU A 161 -8.10 4.49 -4.76
CA LEU A 161 -9.49 4.92 -4.60
C LEU A 161 -9.54 6.38 -4.15
N ALA A 162 -10.59 7.08 -4.56
CA ALA A 162 -10.83 8.45 -4.11
C ALA A 162 -11.15 8.49 -2.62
N ALA A 163 -10.55 9.45 -1.91
CA ALA A 163 -10.95 9.77 -0.55
C ALA A 163 -12.36 10.38 -0.55
N PRO A 164 -13.17 10.16 0.50
CA PRO A 164 -14.47 10.78 0.60
C PRO A 164 -14.35 12.30 0.76
N SER A 165 -15.35 12.99 0.24
CA SER A 165 -15.45 14.46 0.35
C SER A 165 -15.77 14.89 1.77
#